data_f9e77da8b657eaa16fec0872c27cc230
#
_entry.id   f9e77da8b657eaa16fec0872c27cc230
#
_cell.length_a   1.000
_cell.length_b   1.000
_cell.length_c   1.000
_cell.angle_alpha   90.00
_cell.angle_beta   90.00
_cell.angle_gamma   90.00
#
_symmetry.space_group_name_H-M   'P 1'
#
loop_
_entity.id
_entity.type
_entity.pdbx_description
1 polymer ?
#
loop_
_entity_poly.entity_id
_entity_poly.type
_entity_poly.pdbx_seq_one_letter_code
_entity_poly.pdbx_strand_id
1 'polypeptide(L)'
;MQKNIIFISQKNDEYLKNLNEECYVLDTAIDEDFCREFMVLAQKKDIVVLFWGENAVECAKKFGADGVVCQANDKGVKTQVEDLRKILGKKAVVGLVARNRRHEAMVVSEAEPDFVVFKVWSDGIEKTKELLEWYSDFFLIQSVAWVIDEDIEESTLMADFIMK
;
A
#
# COMPACT_ATOMS: atom_id res chain seq x y z
N MET A 1 -17.53 -1.22 -5.73
CA MET A 1 -16.80 -0.16 -6.45
C MET A 1 -15.34 -0.13 -5.98
N GLN A 2 -14.42 -0.19 -6.91
CA GLN A 2 -12.99 -0.10 -6.61
C GLN A 2 -12.62 1.33 -6.18
N LYS A 3 -11.74 1.42 -5.20
CA LYS A 3 -11.19 2.69 -4.73
C LYS A 3 -9.75 2.83 -5.20
N ASN A 4 -9.28 4.05 -5.30
CA ASN A 4 -7.93 4.35 -5.74
C ASN A 4 -7.01 4.71 -4.57
N ILE A 5 -5.78 4.25 -4.68
CA ILE A 5 -4.66 4.70 -3.85
C ILE A 5 -3.65 5.28 -4.81
N ILE A 6 -3.17 6.47 -4.55
CA ILE A 6 -2.16 7.11 -5.41
C ILE A 6 -0.77 6.86 -4.83
N PHE A 7 0.08 6.25 -5.64
CA PHE A 7 1.49 6.08 -5.32
C PHE A 7 2.31 7.21 -5.92
N ILE A 8 3.04 7.94 -5.08
CA ILE A 8 3.89 9.04 -5.52
C ILE A 8 5.34 8.60 -5.38
N SER A 9 6.01 8.44 -6.52
CA SER A 9 7.42 8.04 -6.57
C SER A 9 8.39 9.21 -6.76
N GLN A 10 7.88 10.36 -7.17
CA GLN A 10 8.69 11.56 -7.42
C GLN A 10 7.94 12.80 -6.99
N LYS A 11 8.70 13.81 -6.55
CA LYS A 11 8.16 15.13 -6.26
C LYS A 11 7.37 15.68 -7.45
N ASN A 12 6.15 16.11 -7.18
CA ASN A 12 5.30 16.77 -8.18
C ASN A 12 4.37 17.75 -7.46
N ASP A 13 4.59 19.04 -7.69
CA ASP A 13 3.86 20.11 -7.01
C ASP A 13 2.37 20.13 -7.37
N GLU A 14 1.96 19.48 -8.46
CA GLU A 14 0.53 19.38 -8.81
C GLU A 14 -0.26 18.63 -7.73
N TYR A 15 0.34 17.66 -7.06
CA TYR A 15 -0.30 16.98 -5.94
C TYR A 15 -0.58 17.93 -4.77
N LEU A 16 0.29 18.91 -4.56
CA LEU A 16 0.09 19.89 -3.47
C LEU A 16 -1.08 20.82 -3.73
N LYS A 17 -1.48 20.98 -4.98
CA LYS A 17 -2.59 21.84 -5.38
C LYS A 17 -3.95 21.14 -5.32
N ASN A 18 -3.96 19.81 -5.49
CA ASN A 18 -5.21 19.07 -5.62
C ASN A 18 -5.10 17.65 -5.05
N LEU A 19 -5.29 17.55 -3.73
CA LEU A 19 -5.40 16.26 -3.05
C LEU A 19 -6.86 15.85 -3.03
N ASN A 20 -7.23 14.88 -3.85
CA ASN A 20 -8.62 14.48 -4.06
C ASN A 20 -8.92 13.00 -3.82
N GLU A 21 -7.93 12.21 -3.41
CA GLU A 21 -8.13 10.81 -3.07
C GLU A 21 -8.05 10.61 -1.55
N GLU A 22 -8.57 9.49 -1.08
CA GLU A 22 -8.62 9.18 0.34
C GLU A 22 -7.29 8.66 0.91
N CYS A 23 -6.44 8.09 0.06
CA CYS A 23 -5.18 7.49 0.48
C CYS A 23 -4.06 7.71 -0.54
N TYR A 24 -2.90 8.07 -0.03
CA TYR A 24 -1.67 8.24 -0.80
C TYR A 24 -0.55 7.43 -0.16
N VAL A 25 0.32 6.87 -1.01
CA VAL A 25 1.54 6.20 -0.58
C VAL A 25 2.73 6.96 -1.14
N LEU A 26 3.62 7.41 -0.27
CA LEU A 26 4.81 8.16 -0.66
C LEU A 26 6.04 7.25 -0.61
N ASP A 27 6.85 7.30 -1.68
CA ASP A 27 8.16 6.65 -1.68
C ASP A 27 9.11 7.42 -0.76
N THR A 28 9.86 6.73 0.08
CA THR A 28 10.81 7.34 1.02
C THR A 28 11.96 8.06 0.34
N ALA A 29 12.18 7.82 -0.95
CA ALA A 29 13.22 8.52 -1.73
C ALA A 29 12.83 9.95 -2.12
N ILE A 30 11.58 10.36 -1.88
CA ILE A 30 11.10 11.71 -2.21
C ILE A 30 11.73 12.75 -1.27
N ASP A 31 11.95 13.94 -1.81
CA ASP A 31 12.44 15.12 -1.09
C ASP A 31 11.66 15.38 0.21
N GLU A 32 12.40 15.63 1.31
CA GLU A 32 11.78 15.84 2.64
C GLU A 32 10.86 17.05 2.69
N ASP A 33 11.20 18.13 2.02
CA ASP A 33 10.40 19.36 2.04
C ASP A 33 9.03 19.08 1.37
N PHE A 34 9.04 18.34 0.28
CA PHE A 34 7.80 17.92 -0.35
C PHE A 34 6.95 17.06 0.60
N CYS A 35 7.58 16.09 1.27
CA CYS A 35 6.87 15.24 2.23
C CYS A 35 6.24 16.04 3.35
N ARG A 36 6.93 17.04 3.89
CA ARG A 36 6.39 17.89 4.96
C ARG A 36 5.19 18.70 4.49
N GLU A 37 5.29 19.34 3.34
CA GLU A 37 4.16 20.10 2.77
C GLU A 37 2.97 19.19 2.47
N PHE A 38 3.24 18.03 1.89
CA PHE A 38 2.22 17.04 1.59
C PHE A 38 1.47 16.60 2.85
N MET A 39 2.20 16.29 3.91
CA MET A 39 1.61 15.85 5.17
C MET A 39 0.73 16.91 5.80
N VAL A 40 1.16 18.18 5.78
CA VAL A 40 0.35 19.29 6.31
C VAL A 40 -0.98 19.38 5.57
N LEU A 41 -0.96 19.32 4.25
CA LEU A 41 -2.16 19.42 3.42
C LEU A 41 -3.08 18.20 3.59
N ALA A 42 -2.49 17.02 3.64
CA ALA A 42 -3.23 15.77 3.82
C ALA A 42 -3.94 15.71 5.17
N GLN A 43 -3.27 16.12 6.25
CA GLN A 43 -3.85 16.14 7.59
C GLN A 43 -5.04 17.09 7.69
N LYS A 44 -5.01 18.22 7.01
CA LYS A 44 -6.14 19.16 6.97
C LYS A 44 -7.39 18.57 6.33
N LYS A 45 -7.21 17.59 5.44
CA LYS A 45 -8.30 16.95 4.70
C LYS A 45 -8.64 15.54 5.21
N ASP A 46 -8.04 15.10 6.30
CA ASP A 46 -8.20 13.74 6.84
C ASP A 46 -7.85 12.65 5.83
N ILE A 47 -6.83 12.89 5.02
CA ILE A 47 -6.34 11.95 4.02
C ILE A 47 -5.32 11.01 4.66
N VAL A 48 -5.43 9.72 4.37
CA VAL A 48 -4.49 8.71 4.84
C VAL A 48 -3.21 8.77 4.01
N VAL A 49 -2.06 8.86 4.70
CA VAL A 49 -0.73 8.87 4.04
C VAL A 49 0.12 7.76 4.62
N LEU A 50 0.65 6.93 3.75
CA LEU A 50 1.53 5.81 4.10
C LEU A 50 2.88 6.01 3.41
N PHE A 51 3.93 5.40 3.96
CA PHE A 51 5.25 5.39 3.33
C PHE A 51 5.61 3.98 2.86
N TRP A 52 6.28 3.92 1.71
CA TRP A 52 6.86 2.71 1.13
C TRP A 52 8.33 2.95 0.81
N GLY A 53 9.17 1.97 1.09
CA GLY A 53 10.59 1.99 0.70
C GLY A 53 11.52 1.78 1.88
N GLU A 54 12.80 2.08 1.67
CA GLU A 54 13.80 2.00 2.73
C GLU A 54 13.45 2.97 3.85
N ASN A 55 13.58 2.51 5.08
CA ASN A 55 13.30 3.34 6.26
C ASN A 55 11.86 3.88 6.30
N ALA A 56 10.90 3.12 5.76
CA ALA A 56 9.49 3.55 5.75
C ALA A 56 8.96 3.83 7.16
N VAL A 57 9.34 3.01 8.14
CA VAL A 57 8.92 3.16 9.54
C VAL A 57 9.46 4.48 10.12
N GLU A 58 10.74 4.76 9.91
CA GLU A 58 11.38 6.00 10.37
C GLU A 58 10.75 7.22 9.72
N CYS A 59 10.47 7.15 8.41
CA CYS A 59 9.79 8.23 7.70
C CYS A 59 8.37 8.45 8.21
N ALA A 60 7.62 7.38 8.44
CA ALA A 60 6.27 7.47 8.98
C ALA A 60 6.26 8.15 10.36
N LYS A 61 7.20 7.81 11.22
CA LYS A 61 7.34 8.46 12.53
C LYS A 61 7.77 9.92 12.40
N LYS A 62 8.75 10.19 11.57
CA LYS A 62 9.30 11.54 11.38
C LYS A 62 8.25 12.53 10.87
N PHE A 63 7.45 12.12 9.90
CA PHE A 63 6.46 12.98 9.27
C PHE A 63 5.04 12.84 9.85
N GLY A 64 4.84 11.94 10.79
CA GLY A 64 3.53 11.72 11.39
C GLY A 64 2.52 11.07 10.44
N ALA A 65 2.98 10.17 9.58
CA ALA A 65 2.11 9.45 8.65
C ALA A 65 1.22 8.43 9.38
N ASP A 66 0.17 7.98 8.71
CA ASP A 66 -0.79 7.05 9.28
C ASP A 66 -0.28 5.61 9.33
N GLY A 67 0.74 5.28 8.55
CA GLY A 67 1.30 3.95 8.55
C GLY A 67 2.28 3.71 7.41
N VAL A 68 2.44 2.44 7.05
CA VAL A 68 3.42 2.00 6.07
C VAL A 68 2.87 0.91 5.15
N VAL A 69 3.49 0.78 4.00
CA VAL A 69 3.40 -0.38 3.13
C VAL A 69 4.78 -1.01 3.09
N CYS A 70 4.90 -2.27 3.48
CA CYS A 70 6.17 -2.99 3.54
C CYS A 70 6.10 -4.28 2.76
N GLN A 71 7.26 -4.75 2.30
CA GLN A 71 7.37 -6.10 1.76
C GLN A 71 7.17 -7.09 2.92
N ALA A 72 6.32 -8.09 2.73
CA ALA A 72 6.16 -9.13 3.73
C ALA A 72 7.46 -9.93 3.89
N ASN A 73 7.85 -10.20 5.13
CA ASN A 73 9.02 -11.02 5.43
C ASN A 73 8.82 -12.45 4.91
N ASP A 74 9.90 -13.14 4.59
CA ASP A 74 9.84 -14.54 4.19
C ASP A 74 9.37 -15.44 5.34
N LYS A 75 9.67 -15.05 6.57
CA LYS A 75 9.26 -15.75 7.79
C LYS A 75 8.81 -14.75 8.84
N GLY A 76 7.89 -15.19 9.70
CA GLY A 76 7.46 -14.36 10.83
C GLY A 76 6.62 -13.15 10.45
N VAL A 77 5.75 -13.29 9.47
CA VAL A 77 4.88 -12.19 9.02
C VAL A 77 4.00 -11.68 10.15
N LYS A 78 3.45 -12.57 10.97
CA LYS A 78 2.64 -12.18 12.13
C LYS A 78 3.43 -11.31 13.10
N THR A 79 4.67 -11.69 13.41
CA THR A 79 5.57 -10.89 14.25
C THR A 79 5.88 -9.55 13.60
N GLN A 80 6.07 -9.53 12.29
CA GLN A 80 6.29 -8.29 11.53
C GLN A 80 5.14 -7.31 11.74
N VAL A 81 3.90 -7.76 11.59
CA VAL A 81 2.71 -6.90 11.81
C VAL A 81 2.64 -6.41 13.25
N GLU A 82 2.86 -7.30 14.21
CA GLU A 82 2.85 -6.95 15.64
C GLU A 82 3.91 -5.89 15.96
N ASP A 83 5.14 -6.06 15.46
CA ASP A 83 6.23 -5.12 15.67
C ASP A 83 5.95 -3.76 15.04
N LEU A 84 5.41 -3.74 13.82
CA LEU A 84 5.03 -2.49 13.17
C LEU A 84 3.99 -1.72 14.00
N ARG A 85 3.00 -2.41 14.54
CA ARG A 85 1.97 -1.78 15.37
C ARG A 85 2.51 -1.33 16.75
N LYS A 86 3.50 -2.02 17.29
CA LYS A 86 4.17 -1.56 18.52
C LYS A 86 4.94 -0.26 18.28
N ILE A 87 5.62 -0.15 17.15
CA ILE A 87 6.45 1.01 16.82
C ILE A 87 5.60 2.21 16.41
N LEU A 88 4.59 1.98 15.56
CA LEU A 88 3.79 3.04 14.95
C LEU A 88 2.49 3.34 15.69
N GLY A 89 2.07 2.45 16.58
CA GLY A 89 0.80 2.56 17.30
C GLY A 89 -0.23 1.53 16.84
N LYS A 90 -1.18 1.21 17.71
CA LYS A 90 -2.22 0.20 17.46
C LYS A 90 -3.13 0.56 16.29
N LYS A 91 -3.32 1.85 16.04
CA LYS A 91 -4.19 2.35 14.97
C LYS A 91 -3.45 2.56 13.65
N ALA A 92 -2.14 2.29 13.63
CA ALA A 92 -1.35 2.46 12.42
C ALA A 92 -1.88 1.55 11.31
N VAL A 93 -1.90 2.09 10.10
CA VAL A 93 -2.28 1.34 8.91
C VAL A 93 -1.07 0.55 8.42
N VAL A 94 -1.22 -0.76 8.30
CA VAL A 94 -0.15 -1.65 7.85
C VAL A 94 -0.61 -2.38 6.60
N GLY A 95 0.03 -2.09 5.48
CA GLY A 95 -0.12 -2.85 4.24
C GLY A 95 1.12 -3.71 4.01
N LEU A 96 0.91 -4.94 3.58
CA LEU A 96 2.01 -5.85 3.28
C LEU A 96 1.95 -6.33 1.84
N VAL A 97 3.07 -6.22 1.15
CA VAL A 97 3.20 -6.73 -0.22
C VAL A 97 3.51 -8.22 -0.14
N ALA A 98 2.60 -9.05 -0.65
CA ALA A 98 2.79 -10.48 -0.78
C ALA A 98 3.36 -10.81 -2.16
N ARG A 99 4.14 -11.88 -2.25
CA ARG A 99 4.50 -12.43 -3.55
C ARG A 99 3.24 -13.03 -4.19
N ASN A 100 3.21 -13.08 -5.52
CA ASN A 100 2.02 -13.51 -6.27
C ASN A 100 1.85 -15.03 -6.28
N ARG A 101 1.62 -15.59 -5.08
CA ARG A 101 1.38 -17.02 -4.86
C ARG A 101 0.29 -17.20 -3.80
N ARG A 102 -0.56 -18.20 -4.00
CA ARG A 102 -1.67 -18.47 -3.08
C ARG A 102 -1.22 -18.70 -1.64
N HIS A 103 -0.19 -19.52 -1.44
CA HIS A 103 0.31 -19.81 -0.10
C HIS A 103 0.80 -18.55 0.62
N GLU A 104 1.57 -17.72 -0.06
CA GLU A 104 2.08 -16.48 0.54
C GLU A 104 0.96 -15.47 0.82
N ALA A 105 0.00 -15.36 -0.09
CA ALA A 105 -1.17 -14.51 0.13
C ALA A 105 -1.94 -14.95 1.38
N MET A 106 -2.10 -16.26 1.57
CA MET A 106 -2.76 -16.82 2.75
C MET A 106 -2.00 -16.50 4.03
N VAL A 107 -0.69 -16.73 4.05
CA VAL A 107 0.17 -16.45 5.21
C VAL A 107 0.12 -14.97 5.60
N VAL A 108 0.20 -14.09 4.61
CA VAL A 108 0.13 -12.65 4.85
C VAL A 108 -1.25 -12.23 5.37
N SER A 109 -2.31 -12.76 4.78
CA SER A 109 -3.66 -12.47 5.24
C SER A 109 -3.92 -12.94 6.67
N GLU A 110 -3.39 -14.09 7.06
CA GLU A 110 -3.52 -14.63 8.43
C GLU A 110 -2.81 -13.77 9.47
N ALA A 111 -1.82 -12.99 9.07
CA ALA A 111 -1.15 -12.04 9.97
C ALA A 111 -2.00 -10.79 10.28
N GLU A 112 -3.13 -10.65 9.61
CA GLU A 112 -4.11 -9.57 9.80
C GLU A 112 -3.53 -8.15 9.63
N PRO A 113 -2.83 -7.86 8.51
CA PRO A 113 -2.55 -6.47 8.15
C PRO A 113 -3.86 -5.77 7.79
N ASP A 114 -3.82 -4.47 7.59
CA ASP A 114 -5.01 -3.75 7.12
C ASP A 114 -5.34 -4.08 5.68
N PHE A 115 -4.33 -4.35 4.85
CA PHE A 115 -4.52 -4.83 3.49
C PHE A 115 -3.31 -5.59 2.98
N VAL A 116 -3.56 -6.44 1.99
CA VAL A 116 -2.53 -7.22 1.29
C VAL A 116 -2.36 -6.63 -0.11
N VAL A 117 -1.12 -6.32 -0.46
CA VAL A 117 -0.77 -5.70 -1.75
C VAL A 117 -0.19 -6.75 -2.69
N PHE A 118 -0.70 -6.78 -3.91
CA PHE A 118 -0.20 -7.63 -4.99
C PHE A 118 0.30 -6.73 -6.10
N LYS A 119 1.59 -6.82 -6.43
CA LYS A 119 2.15 -6.09 -7.57
C LYS A 119 1.69 -6.73 -8.86
N VAL A 120 1.25 -5.90 -9.80
CA VAL A 120 0.70 -6.36 -11.08
C VAL A 120 1.56 -5.85 -12.22
N TRP A 121 2.18 -6.78 -12.93
CA TRP A 121 2.95 -6.51 -14.14
C TRP A 121 2.22 -7.07 -15.34
N SER A 122 2.51 -6.53 -16.53
CA SER A 122 1.98 -7.07 -17.78
C SER A 122 2.42 -8.52 -17.99
N ASP A 123 3.68 -8.82 -17.65
CA ASP A 123 4.17 -10.19 -17.70
C ASP A 123 3.48 -11.03 -16.61
N GLY A 124 2.89 -12.14 -17.02
CA GLY A 124 2.17 -13.02 -16.11
C GLY A 124 0.82 -12.49 -15.64
N ILE A 125 0.24 -11.52 -16.34
CA ILE A 125 -1.01 -10.84 -15.95
C ILE A 125 -2.17 -11.81 -15.71
N GLU A 126 -2.30 -12.85 -16.55
CA GLU A 126 -3.42 -13.79 -16.41
C GLU A 126 -3.36 -14.56 -15.09
N LYS A 127 -2.17 -14.99 -14.69
CA LYS A 127 -1.99 -15.67 -13.40
C LYS A 127 -2.28 -14.74 -12.23
N THR A 128 -1.89 -13.47 -12.35
CA THR A 128 -2.15 -12.47 -11.33
C THR A 128 -3.65 -12.19 -11.21
N LYS A 129 -4.37 -12.11 -12.33
CA LYS A 129 -5.83 -11.96 -12.32
C LYS A 129 -6.50 -13.14 -11.61
N GLU A 130 -6.09 -14.37 -11.91
CA GLU A 130 -6.60 -15.57 -11.24
C GLU A 130 -6.35 -15.53 -9.74
N LEU A 131 -5.15 -15.10 -9.34
CA LEU A 131 -4.79 -14.97 -7.93
C LEU A 131 -5.68 -13.94 -7.21
N LEU A 132 -5.88 -12.77 -7.80
CA LEU A 132 -6.72 -11.71 -7.24
C LEU A 132 -8.17 -12.16 -7.09
N GLU A 133 -8.71 -12.83 -8.12
CA GLU A 133 -10.06 -13.37 -8.09
C GLU A 133 -10.20 -14.41 -6.98
N TRP A 134 -9.27 -15.37 -6.91
CA TRP A 134 -9.26 -16.37 -5.86
C TRP A 134 -9.16 -15.72 -4.47
N TYR A 135 -8.29 -14.74 -4.31
CA TYR A 135 -8.12 -14.04 -3.04
C TYR A 135 -9.42 -13.35 -2.61
N SER A 136 -10.09 -12.66 -3.53
CA SER A 136 -11.33 -11.94 -3.22
C SER A 136 -12.46 -12.87 -2.79
N ASP A 137 -12.46 -14.12 -3.28
CA ASP A 137 -13.48 -15.11 -2.95
C ASP A 137 -13.29 -15.72 -1.55
N PHE A 138 -12.06 -15.79 -1.06
CA PHE A 138 -11.74 -16.57 0.14
C PHE A 138 -11.23 -15.78 1.33
N PHE A 139 -10.86 -14.52 1.17
CA PHE A 139 -10.24 -13.75 2.25
C PHE A 139 -10.99 -12.45 2.53
N LEU A 140 -11.04 -12.10 3.82
CA LEU A 140 -11.72 -10.88 4.29
C LEU A 140 -10.80 -9.67 4.32
N ILE A 141 -9.49 -9.87 4.51
CA ILE A 141 -8.53 -8.76 4.50
C ILE A 141 -8.52 -8.15 3.09
N GLN A 142 -8.67 -6.84 3.02
CA GLN A 142 -8.78 -6.13 1.75
C GLN A 142 -7.53 -6.30 0.89
N SER A 143 -7.74 -6.36 -0.41
CA SER A 143 -6.68 -6.49 -1.40
C SER A 143 -6.41 -5.17 -2.10
N VAL A 144 -5.13 -4.95 -2.42
CA VAL A 144 -4.68 -3.82 -3.24
C VAL A 144 -3.94 -4.40 -4.44
N ALA A 145 -4.36 -4.03 -5.63
CA ALA A 145 -3.61 -4.32 -6.85
C ALA A 145 -2.71 -3.12 -7.14
N TRP A 146 -1.40 -3.30 -6.98
CA TRP A 146 -0.42 -2.27 -7.29
C TRP A 146 0.02 -2.41 -8.74
N VAL A 147 -0.53 -1.57 -9.58
CA VAL A 147 -0.28 -1.61 -11.03
C VAL A 147 1.07 -0.97 -11.34
N ILE A 148 1.99 -1.77 -11.84
CA ILE A 148 3.36 -1.33 -12.13
C ILE A 148 3.48 -0.85 -13.58
N ASP A 149 2.86 -1.57 -14.52
CA ASP A 149 2.95 -1.23 -15.95
C ASP A 149 1.74 -0.42 -16.40
N GLU A 150 1.97 0.65 -17.13
CA GLU A 150 0.93 1.60 -17.56
C GLU A 150 -0.10 1.02 -18.54
N ASP A 151 0.26 -0.03 -19.26
CA ASP A 151 -0.61 -0.66 -20.26
C ASP A 151 -1.65 -1.62 -19.69
N ILE A 152 -1.66 -1.81 -18.35
CA ILE A 152 -2.62 -2.71 -17.70
C ILE A 152 -3.98 -2.03 -17.58
N GLU A 153 -5.02 -2.73 -18.02
CA GLU A 153 -6.40 -2.28 -17.88
C GLU A 153 -6.93 -2.60 -16.48
N GLU A 154 -7.00 -1.59 -15.63
CA GLU A 154 -7.35 -1.71 -14.22
C GLU A 154 -8.72 -2.33 -13.97
N SER A 155 -9.68 -2.04 -14.83
CA SER A 155 -11.05 -2.54 -14.69
C SER A 155 -11.16 -4.06 -14.74
N THR A 156 -10.10 -4.74 -15.22
CA THR A 156 -10.05 -6.20 -15.29
C THR A 156 -9.53 -6.85 -14.01
N LEU A 157 -9.07 -6.05 -13.03
CA LEU A 157 -8.47 -6.55 -11.79
C LEU A 157 -9.50 -6.62 -10.67
N MET A 158 -9.65 -7.80 -10.05
CA MET A 158 -10.53 -8.03 -8.91
C MET A 158 -9.79 -7.70 -7.61
N ALA A 159 -9.82 -6.44 -7.22
CA ALA A 159 -9.21 -5.97 -5.99
C ALA A 159 -10.09 -4.90 -5.36
N ASP A 160 -9.98 -4.71 -4.04
CA ASP A 160 -10.72 -3.67 -3.33
C ASP A 160 -10.18 -2.29 -3.66
N PHE A 161 -8.86 -2.19 -3.85
CA PHE A 161 -8.17 -0.95 -4.22
C PHE A 161 -7.25 -1.16 -5.41
N ILE A 162 -7.13 -0.13 -6.21
CA ILE A 162 -6.10 -0.04 -7.26
C ILE A 162 -5.10 1.04 -6.82
N MET A 163 -3.82 0.66 -6.76
CA MET A 163 -2.74 1.60 -6.47
C MET A 163 -1.86 1.78 -7.71
N LYS A 164 -1.58 3.02 -8.05
CA LYS A 164 -0.68 3.37 -9.13
C LYS A 164 -0.11 4.76 -9.00
#